data_4ab196dd059bac7ee53cc83051ea8bb7
#
_entry.id   4ab196dd059bac7ee53cc83051ea8bb7
#
_cell.length_a   1.000
_cell.length_b   1.000
_cell.length_c   1.000
_cell.angle_alpha   90.00
_cell.angle_beta   90.00
_cell.angle_gamma   90.00
#
_symmetry.space_group_name_H-M   'P 1'
#
loop_
_entity.id
_entity.type
_entity.pdbx_description
1 polymer ?
#
loop_
_entity_poly.entity_id
_entity_poly.type
_entity_poly.pdbx_seq_one_letter_code
_entity_poly.pdbx_strand_id
1 'polypeptide(L)'
;MPKSFQTLAYVLPVLAVLAFLLSWKFFISPDQAETSPDYQARLSTTAANVFAPAETSEDELRIYAVNIVRKVPFRDPFIGYGIYLGQGTVLTAAHVIGHWPSYTRLRVIIAGQDLPAKVIKYISPDDTDLALISVDAERLPISLRLRRNPFCKGPTPIGASVVVAYPEKSVRSQIISPLLVAPQFRSKFNTLITEPQGSGSGVFRADRKCLLGIMSRRVTKYVAKNEGPFRVARPNGSAGYFVPVSALAKFQSSSPDQDEHPSSGLILPRRNRSEQN
;
A
#
# COMPACT_ATOMS: atom_id res chain seq x y z
N MET A 1 65.41 25.34 11.75
CA MET A 1 63.96 25.33 11.30
C MET A 1 63.10 24.91 12.48
N PRO A 2 62.11 25.72 12.89
CA PRO A 2 61.38 25.50 14.13
C PRO A 2 60.42 24.33 14.01
N LYS A 3 60.49 23.39 14.99
CA LYS A 3 59.64 22.18 15.13
C LYS A 3 58.14 22.43 15.39
N SER A 4 57.73 23.69 15.44
CA SER A 4 56.32 24.11 15.76
C SER A 4 55.34 24.01 14.61
N PHE A 5 55.80 23.93 13.36
CA PHE A 5 54.88 23.84 12.18
C PHE A 5 54.33 22.46 11.89
N GLN A 6 54.97 21.38 12.36
CA GLN A 6 54.49 20.01 12.10
C GLN A 6 53.29 19.60 12.99
N THR A 7 53.19 20.16 14.20
CA THR A 7 52.04 19.87 15.08
C THR A 7 50.71 20.49 14.63
N LEU A 8 50.75 21.61 13.92
CA LEU A 8 49.56 22.27 13.45
C LEU A 8 48.87 21.52 12.28
N ALA A 9 49.66 20.76 11.49
CA ALA A 9 49.17 20.01 10.33
C ALA A 9 48.30 18.80 10.71
N TYR A 10 48.41 18.28 11.91
CA TYR A 10 47.60 17.12 12.37
C TYR A 10 46.39 17.52 13.23
N VAL A 11 46.40 18.71 13.83
CA VAL A 11 45.29 19.16 14.70
C VAL A 11 44.07 19.61 13.87
N LEU A 12 44.30 20.27 12.74
CA LEU A 12 43.23 20.76 11.86
C LEU A 12 42.36 19.64 11.28
N PRO A 13 42.84 18.52 10.72
CA PRO A 13 42.01 17.45 10.21
C PRO A 13 41.22 16.72 11.33
N VAL A 14 41.81 16.57 12.54
CA VAL A 14 41.14 15.93 13.67
C VAL A 14 39.97 16.79 14.16
N LEU A 15 40.13 18.09 14.25
CA LEU A 15 39.05 19.03 14.60
C LEU A 15 37.92 19.07 13.55
N ALA A 16 38.27 18.95 12.26
CA ALA A 16 37.29 18.87 11.19
C ALA A 16 36.46 17.58 11.25
N VAL A 17 37.06 16.44 11.54
CA VAL A 17 36.38 15.16 11.72
C VAL A 17 35.47 15.19 12.96
N LEU A 18 35.94 15.76 14.07
CA LEU A 18 35.13 15.91 15.28
C LEU A 18 33.95 16.85 15.08
N ALA A 19 34.13 17.96 14.36
CA ALA A 19 33.03 18.85 14.00
C ALA A 19 31.99 18.16 13.07
N PHE A 20 32.45 17.33 12.13
CA PHE A 20 31.59 16.56 11.25
C PHE A 20 30.80 15.51 12.01
N LEU A 21 31.42 14.79 12.95
CA LEU A 21 30.75 13.79 13.78
C LEU A 21 29.76 14.42 14.77
N LEU A 22 30.02 15.62 15.26
CA LEU A 22 29.09 16.36 16.12
C LEU A 22 27.89 16.94 15.31
N SER A 23 28.14 17.42 14.09
CA SER A 23 27.08 17.88 13.19
C SER A 23 26.18 16.74 12.72
N TRP A 24 26.75 15.52 12.55
CA TRP A 24 25.97 14.33 12.19
C TRP A 24 24.95 13.94 13.26
N LYS A 25 25.24 14.15 14.54
CA LYS A 25 24.29 13.91 15.65
C LYS A 25 23.12 14.91 15.66
N PHE A 26 23.28 16.09 15.09
CA PHE A 26 22.20 17.09 14.97
C PHE A 26 21.31 16.88 13.73
N PHE A 27 21.81 16.18 12.69
CA PHE A 27 21.03 15.86 11.50
C PHE A 27 20.22 14.57 11.60
N ILE A 28 20.55 13.72 12.56
CA ILE A 28 19.70 12.60 12.96
C ILE A 28 18.86 13.11 14.13
N SER A 29 17.92 14.01 13.85
CA SER A 29 16.71 14.07 14.67
C SER A 29 16.06 12.69 14.54
N PRO A 30 15.95 11.92 15.61
CA PRO A 30 14.93 10.90 15.62
C PRO A 30 13.63 11.69 15.49
N ASP A 31 13.01 11.71 14.31
CA ASP A 31 11.57 11.83 14.23
C ASP A 31 11.09 10.90 15.34
N GLN A 32 10.45 11.48 16.34
CA GLN A 32 9.86 10.73 17.44
C GLN A 32 8.80 9.83 16.79
N ALA A 33 9.25 8.70 16.24
CA ALA A 33 8.40 7.54 16.13
C ALA A 33 8.03 7.26 17.58
N GLU A 34 6.90 7.84 18.01
CA GLU A 34 6.20 7.37 19.17
C GLU A 34 6.14 5.85 19.01
N THR A 35 7.01 5.15 19.70
CA THR A 35 6.82 3.75 20.05
C THR A 35 5.62 3.77 20.96
N SER A 36 4.48 4.00 20.29
CA SER A 36 3.21 4.14 20.96
C SER A 36 2.98 2.84 21.70
N PRO A 37 2.83 2.88 23.04
CA PRO A 37 2.32 1.73 23.81
C PRO A 37 0.99 1.22 23.22
N ASP A 38 0.37 1.99 22.36
CA ASP A 38 -0.81 1.74 21.55
C ASP A 38 -0.65 0.57 20.54
N TYR A 39 0.58 0.19 20.11
CA TYR A 39 0.77 -0.97 19.22
C TYR A 39 0.48 -2.29 19.93
N GLN A 40 1.00 -2.48 21.13
CA GLN A 40 0.74 -3.67 21.94
C GLN A 40 -0.72 -3.72 22.40
N ALA A 41 -1.29 -2.55 22.76
CA ALA A 41 -2.70 -2.43 23.12
C ALA A 41 -3.63 -2.75 21.93
N ARG A 42 -3.30 -2.31 20.72
CA ARG A 42 -4.06 -2.62 19.50
C ARG A 42 -4.07 -4.11 19.16
N LEU A 43 -2.95 -4.80 19.32
CA LEU A 43 -2.88 -6.25 19.11
C LEU A 43 -3.74 -7.03 20.13
N SER A 44 -3.76 -6.57 21.39
CA SER A 44 -4.54 -7.20 22.44
C SER A 44 -6.05 -6.95 22.32
N THR A 45 -6.46 -5.77 21.86
CA THR A 45 -7.87 -5.40 21.69
C THR A 45 -8.50 -6.13 20.51
N THR A 46 -7.71 -6.40 19.42
CA THR A 46 -8.20 -7.10 18.24
C THR A 46 -8.61 -8.55 18.54
N ALA A 47 -7.90 -9.23 19.44
CA ALA A 47 -8.21 -10.63 19.79
C ALA A 47 -9.52 -10.78 20.58
N ALA A 48 -9.86 -9.79 21.43
CA ALA A 48 -11.05 -9.84 22.28
C ALA A 48 -12.36 -9.53 21.52
N ASN A 49 -12.30 -8.78 20.42
CA ASN A 49 -13.50 -8.31 19.71
C ASN A 49 -14.00 -9.24 18.58
N VAL A 50 -13.28 -10.33 18.28
CA VAL A 50 -13.65 -11.24 17.18
C VAL A 50 -14.97 -12.00 17.46
N PHE A 51 -15.40 -12.10 18.72
CA PHE A 51 -16.59 -12.85 19.12
C PHE A 51 -17.73 -12.00 19.70
N ALA A 52 -17.59 -10.67 19.73
CA ALA A 52 -18.73 -9.83 20.09
C ALA A 52 -19.78 -9.89 18.94
N PRO A 53 -21.07 -10.04 19.21
CA PRO A 53 -22.09 -10.01 18.17
C PRO A 53 -22.01 -8.67 17.46
N ALA A 54 -21.88 -8.72 16.12
CA ALA A 54 -21.82 -7.53 15.28
C ALA A 54 -23.15 -6.77 15.41
N GLU A 55 -23.14 -5.64 16.10
CA GLU A 55 -24.35 -4.85 16.35
C GLU A 55 -24.88 -4.13 15.12
N THR A 56 -24.06 -4.02 14.05
CA THR A 56 -24.46 -3.38 12.79
C THR A 56 -24.02 -4.16 11.57
N SER A 57 -24.79 -4.05 10.49
CA SER A 57 -24.47 -4.70 9.20
C SER A 57 -23.13 -4.23 8.57
N GLU A 58 -22.55 -3.16 9.08
CA GLU A 58 -21.26 -2.62 8.63
C GLU A 58 -20.08 -3.30 9.30
N ASP A 59 -20.23 -3.75 10.55
CA ASP A 59 -19.20 -4.49 11.27
C ASP A 59 -18.91 -5.86 10.63
N GLU A 60 -19.88 -6.41 9.90
CA GLU A 60 -19.67 -7.63 9.12
C GLU A 60 -18.57 -7.47 8.05
N LEU A 61 -18.33 -6.26 7.54
CA LEU A 61 -17.32 -5.99 6.53
C LEU A 61 -15.90 -5.99 7.11
N ARG A 62 -15.76 -5.74 8.41
CA ARG A 62 -14.48 -5.73 9.13
C ARG A 62 -13.79 -7.10 9.11
N ILE A 63 -14.57 -8.17 9.04
CA ILE A 63 -14.03 -9.55 9.00
C ILE A 63 -13.15 -9.82 7.76
N TYR A 64 -13.29 -9.00 6.71
CA TYR A 64 -12.43 -9.08 5.53
C TYR A 64 -11.18 -8.20 5.66
N ALA A 65 -11.21 -7.22 6.56
CA ALA A 65 -10.09 -6.29 6.74
C ALA A 65 -8.95 -6.95 7.52
N VAL A 66 -7.72 -6.68 7.10
CA VAL A 66 -6.50 -7.21 7.72
C VAL A 66 -5.48 -6.10 7.90
N ASN A 67 -4.63 -6.24 8.92
CA ASN A 67 -3.43 -5.43 9.06
C ASN A 67 -2.27 -6.08 8.29
N ILE A 68 -1.51 -5.28 7.57
CA ILE A 68 -0.28 -5.69 6.90
C ILE A 68 0.89 -5.01 7.57
N VAL A 69 1.81 -5.81 8.09
CA VAL A 69 3.04 -5.33 8.74
C VAL A 69 4.21 -5.59 7.80
N ARG A 70 4.86 -4.52 7.39
CA ARG A 70 6.08 -4.57 6.59
C ARG A 70 7.29 -4.25 7.47
N LYS A 71 8.21 -5.21 7.59
CA LYS A 71 9.47 -5.02 8.30
C LYS A 71 10.60 -4.86 7.28
N VAL A 72 11.33 -3.76 7.39
CA VAL A 72 12.55 -3.47 6.62
C VAL A 72 13.70 -3.46 7.62
N PRO A 73 14.86 -4.07 7.29
CA PRO A 73 16.02 -4.01 8.17
C PRO A 73 16.36 -2.56 8.58
N PHE A 74 16.66 -2.36 9.85
CA PHE A 74 17.09 -1.07 10.42
C PHE A 74 16.05 0.08 10.33
N ARG A 75 14.77 -0.24 10.14
CA ARG A 75 13.66 0.73 10.16
C ARG A 75 12.50 0.21 11.00
N ASP A 76 11.69 1.13 11.50
CA ASP A 76 10.47 0.80 12.19
C ASP A 76 9.49 0.06 11.26
N PRO A 77 8.68 -0.85 11.81
CA PRO A 77 7.67 -1.54 11.03
C PRO A 77 6.65 -0.54 10.46
N PHE A 78 6.39 -0.65 9.16
CA PHE A 78 5.28 0.07 8.54
C PHE A 78 4.02 -0.77 8.64
N ILE A 79 2.91 -0.14 9.03
CA ILE A 79 1.60 -0.79 9.11
C ILE A 79 0.68 -0.17 8.06
N GLY A 80 0.05 -1.01 7.28
CA GLY A 80 -1.01 -0.67 6.34
C GLY A 80 -2.13 -1.69 6.43
N TYR A 81 -3.08 -1.59 5.51
CA TYR A 81 -4.28 -2.43 5.51
C TYR A 81 -4.35 -3.30 4.26
N GLY A 82 -5.22 -4.29 4.32
CA GLY A 82 -5.56 -5.14 3.19
C GLY A 82 -6.96 -5.70 3.34
N ILE A 83 -7.44 -6.36 2.28
CA ILE A 83 -8.71 -7.06 2.26
C ILE A 83 -8.49 -8.52 1.91
N TYR A 84 -8.96 -9.39 2.79
CA TYR A 84 -8.95 -10.83 2.58
C TYR A 84 -9.99 -11.21 1.53
N LEU A 85 -9.55 -11.86 0.46
CA LEU A 85 -10.41 -12.29 -0.66
C LEU A 85 -10.89 -13.73 -0.53
N GLY A 86 -10.32 -14.49 0.39
CA GLY A 86 -10.53 -15.93 0.55
C GLY A 86 -9.32 -16.74 0.11
N GLN A 87 -9.28 -18.03 0.49
CA GLN A 87 -8.24 -19.00 0.11
C GLN A 87 -6.80 -18.51 0.38
N GLY A 88 -6.59 -17.79 1.49
CA GLY A 88 -5.27 -17.27 1.84
C GLY A 88 -4.82 -16.06 1.02
N THR A 89 -5.68 -15.48 0.16
CA THR A 89 -5.32 -14.35 -0.68
C THR A 89 -5.77 -13.04 -0.04
N VAL A 90 -4.86 -12.06 -0.01
CA VAL A 90 -5.12 -10.69 0.48
C VAL A 90 -4.77 -9.69 -0.60
N LEU A 91 -5.67 -8.74 -0.84
CA LEU A 91 -5.51 -7.62 -1.74
C LEU A 91 -5.14 -6.36 -0.94
N THR A 92 -4.17 -5.59 -1.43
CA THR A 92 -3.73 -4.33 -0.82
C THR A 92 -3.22 -3.34 -1.86
N ALA A 93 -2.92 -2.11 -1.44
CA ALA A 93 -2.18 -1.16 -2.27
C ALA A 93 -0.69 -1.54 -2.34
N ALA A 94 -0.09 -1.42 -3.52
CA ALA A 94 1.30 -1.83 -3.73
C ALA A 94 2.30 -1.04 -2.86
N HIS A 95 2.05 0.27 -2.63
CA HIS A 95 2.92 1.08 -1.77
C HIS A 95 2.91 0.65 -0.30
N VAL A 96 1.88 -0.06 0.18
CA VAL A 96 1.86 -0.68 1.52
C VAL A 96 2.96 -1.73 1.64
N ILE A 97 3.19 -2.51 0.57
CA ILE A 97 4.26 -3.50 0.49
C ILE A 97 5.63 -2.83 0.29
N GLY A 98 5.65 -1.68 -0.43
CA GLY A 98 6.86 -0.92 -0.74
C GLY A 98 7.43 -1.23 -2.12
N HIS A 99 8.40 -0.41 -2.57
CA HIS A 99 8.98 -0.50 -3.91
C HIS A 99 9.85 -1.76 -4.14
N TRP A 100 10.32 -2.39 -3.08
CA TRP A 100 11.24 -3.55 -3.14
C TRP A 100 10.67 -4.72 -2.35
N PRO A 101 9.62 -5.40 -2.84
CA PRO A 101 8.94 -6.45 -2.08
C PRO A 101 9.85 -7.64 -1.73
N SER A 102 10.88 -7.92 -2.53
CA SER A 102 11.83 -9.00 -2.29
C SER A 102 12.73 -8.82 -1.06
N TYR A 103 12.94 -7.58 -0.61
CA TYR A 103 13.76 -7.26 0.56
C TYR A 103 12.95 -7.04 1.84
N THR A 104 11.64 -7.18 1.77
CA THR A 104 10.75 -6.91 2.90
C THR A 104 10.21 -8.19 3.49
N ARG A 105 10.14 -8.25 4.82
CA ARG A 105 9.41 -9.31 5.52
C ARG A 105 7.99 -8.84 5.75
N LEU A 106 7.06 -9.50 5.05
CA LEU A 106 5.63 -9.19 5.15
C LEU A 106 4.95 -10.15 6.14
N ARG A 107 4.07 -9.59 6.94
CA ARG A 107 3.17 -10.33 7.82
C ARG A 107 1.76 -9.78 7.67
N VAL A 108 0.79 -10.64 7.82
CA VAL A 108 -0.63 -10.29 7.82
C VAL A 108 -1.23 -10.67 9.16
N ILE A 109 -1.91 -9.72 9.80
CA ILE A 109 -2.69 -9.99 11.01
C ILE A 109 -4.14 -10.12 10.59
N ILE A 110 -4.68 -11.33 10.74
CA ILE A 110 -6.05 -11.69 10.38
C ILE A 110 -6.68 -12.54 11.48
N ALA A 111 -7.84 -12.15 11.97
CA ALA A 111 -8.53 -12.80 13.08
C ALA A 111 -7.62 -13.02 14.31
N GLY A 112 -6.80 -12.05 14.64
CA GLY A 112 -5.85 -12.10 15.77
C GLY A 112 -4.59 -12.96 15.51
N GLN A 113 -4.47 -13.60 14.35
CA GLN A 113 -3.29 -14.39 13.99
C GLN A 113 -2.30 -13.58 13.18
N ASP A 114 -1.03 -13.62 13.56
CA ASP A 114 0.08 -13.00 12.85
C ASP A 114 0.76 -14.04 11.95
N LEU A 115 0.54 -13.93 10.63
CA LEU A 115 0.97 -14.90 9.63
C LEU A 115 2.03 -14.32 8.69
N PRO A 116 3.08 -15.09 8.34
CA PRO A 116 4.00 -14.69 7.28
C PRO A 116 3.25 -14.61 5.95
N ALA A 117 3.60 -13.62 5.13
CA ALA A 117 2.98 -13.41 3.83
C ALA A 117 4.01 -13.35 2.71
N LYS A 118 3.59 -13.75 1.50
CA LYS A 118 4.40 -13.69 0.27
C LYS A 118 3.68 -12.85 -0.78
N VAL A 119 4.43 -12.07 -1.55
CA VAL A 119 3.88 -11.34 -2.68
C VAL A 119 3.62 -12.33 -3.82
N ILE A 120 2.37 -12.38 -4.30
CA ILE A 120 1.98 -13.17 -5.47
C ILE A 120 2.11 -12.34 -6.72
N LYS A 121 1.63 -11.10 -6.65
CA LYS A 121 1.58 -10.18 -7.79
C LYS A 121 1.66 -8.74 -7.32
N TYR A 122 2.31 -7.90 -8.13
CA TYR A 122 2.60 -6.52 -7.78
C TYR A 122 2.51 -5.63 -9.02
N ILE A 123 1.74 -4.54 -8.94
CA ILE A 123 1.75 -3.46 -9.92
C ILE A 123 2.20 -2.18 -9.22
N SER A 124 3.19 -1.54 -9.80
CA SER A 124 3.83 -0.34 -9.26
C SER A 124 2.82 0.70 -8.74
N PRO A 125 3.14 1.40 -7.64
CA PRO A 125 2.39 2.57 -7.17
C PRO A 125 2.26 3.69 -8.22
N ASP A 126 3.18 3.75 -9.18
CA ASP A 126 3.17 4.75 -10.25
C ASP A 126 2.15 4.42 -11.35
N ASP A 127 1.78 3.15 -11.47
CA ASP A 127 0.75 2.66 -12.39
C ASP A 127 -0.60 2.48 -11.64
N THR A 128 -0.97 1.26 -11.29
CA THR A 128 -2.29 0.95 -10.73
C THR A 128 -2.29 0.87 -9.20
N ASP A 129 -1.12 0.72 -8.57
CA ASP A 129 -0.95 0.65 -7.11
C ASP A 129 -1.73 -0.52 -6.46
N LEU A 130 -1.59 -1.71 -7.01
CA LEU A 130 -2.21 -2.93 -6.49
C LEU A 130 -1.18 -4.02 -6.21
N ALA A 131 -1.42 -4.79 -5.14
CA ALA A 131 -0.67 -6.00 -4.87
C ALA A 131 -1.57 -7.11 -4.31
N LEU A 132 -1.27 -8.34 -4.72
CA LEU A 132 -1.80 -9.56 -4.13
C LEU A 132 -0.71 -10.23 -3.30
N ILE A 133 -1.05 -10.62 -2.08
CA ILE A 133 -0.18 -11.37 -1.19
C ILE A 133 -0.90 -12.64 -0.74
N SER A 134 -0.13 -13.68 -0.45
CA SER A 134 -0.65 -14.94 0.10
C SER A 134 -0.22 -15.15 1.53
N VAL A 135 -1.10 -15.74 2.30
CA VAL A 135 -0.84 -16.33 3.61
C VAL A 135 -1.22 -17.82 3.57
N ASP A 136 -0.67 -18.57 4.50
CA ASP A 136 -1.02 -19.99 4.64
C ASP A 136 -2.49 -20.12 5.08
N ALA A 137 -3.35 -20.55 4.16
CA ALA A 137 -4.77 -20.68 4.39
C ALA A 137 -5.11 -21.78 5.43
N GLU A 138 -4.27 -22.80 5.58
CA GLU A 138 -4.54 -23.90 6.52
C GLU A 138 -4.44 -23.44 7.97
N ARG A 139 -3.69 -22.40 8.21
CA ARG A 139 -3.57 -21.77 9.53
C ARG A 139 -4.76 -20.88 9.90
N LEU A 140 -5.63 -20.57 8.94
CA LEU A 140 -6.82 -19.75 9.19
C LEU A 140 -8.00 -20.61 9.68
N PRO A 141 -8.90 -20.06 10.51
CA PRO A 141 -10.16 -20.70 10.86
C PRO A 141 -10.96 -21.12 9.63
N ILE A 142 -11.67 -22.23 9.69
CA ILE A 142 -12.45 -22.78 8.56
C ILE A 142 -13.46 -21.77 8.02
N SER A 143 -14.06 -20.96 8.90
CA SER A 143 -14.99 -19.89 8.54
C SER A 143 -14.36 -18.83 7.63
N LEU A 144 -13.08 -18.49 7.81
CA LEU A 144 -12.35 -17.59 6.93
C LEU A 144 -11.92 -18.27 5.64
N ARG A 145 -11.45 -19.52 5.71
CA ARG A 145 -11.04 -20.27 4.50
C ARG A 145 -12.15 -20.39 3.47
N LEU A 146 -13.39 -20.64 3.92
CA LEU A 146 -14.56 -20.79 3.06
C LEU A 146 -15.16 -19.45 2.61
N ARG A 147 -14.78 -18.36 3.25
CA ARG A 147 -15.35 -17.04 2.96
C ARG A 147 -14.84 -16.51 1.64
N ARG A 148 -15.74 -15.82 0.92
CA ARG A 148 -15.43 -15.11 -0.32
C ARG A 148 -15.93 -13.69 -0.20
N ASN A 149 -15.14 -12.76 -0.69
CA ASN A 149 -15.50 -11.35 -0.74
C ASN A 149 -16.15 -11.07 -2.10
N PRO A 150 -17.45 -10.71 -2.14
CA PRO A 150 -18.13 -10.44 -3.40
C PRO A 150 -17.64 -9.13 -4.00
N PHE A 151 -17.26 -9.13 -5.27
CA PHE A 151 -16.94 -7.92 -6.02
C PHE A 151 -18.21 -7.26 -6.56
N CYS A 152 -18.26 -5.94 -6.50
CA CYS A 152 -19.35 -5.19 -7.10
C CYS A 152 -19.29 -5.28 -8.62
N LYS A 153 -20.45 -5.46 -9.26
CA LYS A 153 -20.60 -5.41 -10.71
C LYS A 153 -21.10 -4.03 -11.13
N GLY A 154 -20.47 -3.47 -12.16
CA GLY A 154 -20.85 -2.19 -12.75
C GLY A 154 -20.35 -0.96 -11.97
N PRO A 155 -20.59 0.23 -12.55
CA PRO A 155 -20.16 1.50 -11.97
C PRO A 155 -20.98 1.83 -10.72
N THR A 156 -20.35 2.57 -9.80
CA THR A 156 -21.04 3.10 -8.62
C THR A 156 -21.37 4.57 -8.86
N PRO A 157 -22.64 5.01 -8.70
CA PRO A 157 -23.03 6.39 -8.96
C PRO A 157 -22.38 7.35 -7.94
N ILE A 158 -22.19 8.59 -8.39
CA ILE A 158 -21.79 9.70 -7.52
C ILE A 158 -22.89 9.88 -6.45
N GLY A 159 -22.50 10.16 -5.21
CA GLY A 159 -23.41 10.27 -4.07
C GLY A 159 -23.74 8.93 -3.39
N ALA A 160 -23.37 7.80 -3.99
CA ALA A 160 -23.60 6.51 -3.34
C ALA A 160 -22.82 6.38 -2.03
N SER A 161 -23.49 5.85 -1.00
CA SER A 161 -22.88 5.56 0.29
C SER A 161 -21.95 4.35 0.17
N VAL A 162 -20.77 4.50 0.77
CA VAL A 162 -19.76 3.46 0.86
C VAL A 162 -19.28 3.30 2.30
N VAL A 163 -18.71 2.13 2.59
CA VAL A 163 -18.09 1.81 3.86
C VAL A 163 -16.63 1.46 3.61
N VAL A 164 -15.74 2.12 4.32
CA VAL A 164 -14.32 1.76 4.34
C VAL A 164 -14.07 0.89 5.56
N ALA A 165 -13.64 -0.34 5.32
CA ALA A 165 -13.46 -1.34 6.37
C ALA A 165 -12.01 -1.44 6.82
N TYR A 166 -11.80 -1.37 8.13
CA TYR A 166 -10.57 -1.62 8.86
C TYR A 166 -10.77 -2.80 9.83
N PRO A 167 -9.73 -3.42 10.32
CA PRO A 167 -9.86 -4.43 11.38
C PRO A 167 -10.51 -3.88 12.66
N GLU A 168 -10.22 -2.61 12.99
CA GLU A 168 -10.66 -1.99 14.24
C GLU A 168 -12.03 -1.33 14.13
N LYS A 169 -12.39 -0.83 12.95
CA LYS A 169 -13.63 -0.04 12.73
C LYS A 169 -14.08 -0.04 11.28
N SER A 170 -15.32 0.36 11.06
CA SER A 170 -15.83 0.73 9.74
C SER A 170 -16.13 2.23 9.70
N VAL A 171 -15.89 2.88 8.57
CA VAL A 171 -16.10 4.32 8.38
C VAL A 171 -16.99 4.55 7.16
N ARG A 172 -18.10 5.24 7.35
CA ARG A 172 -18.97 5.67 6.25
C ARG A 172 -18.34 6.79 5.45
N SER A 173 -18.52 6.75 4.15
CA SER A 173 -18.09 7.77 3.20
C SER A 173 -19.07 7.82 2.01
N GLN A 174 -18.77 8.67 1.04
CA GLN A 174 -19.58 8.83 -0.17
C GLN A 174 -18.70 8.89 -1.42
N ILE A 175 -19.20 8.33 -2.53
CA ILE A 175 -18.58 8.51 -3.85
C ILE A 175 -18.77 9.96 -4.28
N ILE A 176 -17.68 10.61 -4.66
CA ILE A 176 -17.67 11.99 -5.14
C ILE A 176 -17.18 12.10 -6.59
N SER A 177 -17.54 13.24 -7.22
CA SER A 177 -17.18 13.48 -8.61
C SER A 177 -15.65 13.66 -8.81
N PRO A 178 -15.06 13.01 -9.82
CA PRO A 178 -13.66 13.26 -10.20
C PRO A 178 -13.45 14.68 -10.73
N LEU A 179 -14.49 15.43 -11.07
CA LEU A 179 -14.37 16.84 -11.45
C LEU A 179 -13.83 17.73 -10.34
N LEU A 180 -13.86 17.27 -9.10
CA LEU A 180 -13.25 17.96 -7.95
C LEU A 180 -11.72 17.86 -7.93
N VAL A 181 -11.11 17.07 -8.81
CA VAL A 181 -9.64 16.97 -8.95
C VAL A 181 -9.20 17.81 -10.15
N ALA A 182 -7.96 18.32 -10.09
CA ALA A 182 -7.37 19.09 -11.19
C ALA A 182 -7.48 18.31 -12.53
N PRO A 183 -7.81 18.99 -13.65
CA PRO A 183 -8.17 18.34 -14.92
C PRO A 183 -7.18 17.28 -15.42
N GLN A 184 -5.87 17.53 -15.28
CA GLN A 184 -4.80 16.64 -15.72
C GLN A 184 -4.76 15.31 -14.94
N PHE A 185 -5.41 15.22 -13.77
CA PHE A 185 -5.42 14.02 -12.93
C PHE A 185 -6.75 13.25 -12.95
N ARG A 186 -7.80 13.77 -13.62
CA ARG A 186 -9.16 13.19 -13.61
C ARG A 186 -9.23 11.81 -14.23
N SER A 187 -8.45 11.55 -15.26
CA SER A 187 -8.39 10.23 -15.91
C SER A 187 -7.74 9.18 -15.01
N LYS A 188 -6.74 9.57 -14.22
CA LYS A 188 -6.04 8.69 -13.29
C LYS A 188 -6.82 8.48 -11.99
N PHE A 189 -7.41 9.56 -11.43
CA PHE A 189 -8.14 9.54 -10.16
C PHE A 189 -9.64 9.69 -10.38
N ASN A 190 -10.25 8.68 -10.99
CA ASN A 190 -11.65 8.69 -11.40
C ASN A 190 -12.62 8.04 -10.40
N THR A 191 -12.10 7.42 -9.34
CA THR A 191 -12.87 6.76 -8.27
C THR A 191 -12.50 7.37 -6.93
N LEU A 192 -13.35 8.27 -6.44
CA LEU A 192 -13.07 9.09 -5.26
C LEU A 192 -14.13 8.93 -4.19
N ILE A 193 -13.69 9.03 -2.93
CA ILE A 193 -14.59 9.16 -1.76
C ILE A 193 -14.32 10.47 -1.03
N THR A 194 -15.27 10.88 -0.18
CA THR A 194 -15.32 12.19 0.48
C THR A 194 -14.05 12.49 1.24
N GLU A 195 -13.50 11.51 1.99
CA GLU A 195 -12.35 11.67 2.84
C GLU A 195 -11.30 10.59 2.55
N PRO A 196 -10.00 10.95 2.63
CA PRO A 196 -8.94 9.98 2.51
C PRO A 196 -8.94 9.05 3.72
N GLN A 197 -8.76 7.76 3.45
CA GLN A 197 -8.74 6.71 4.46
C GLN A 197 -7.39 5.97 4.40
N GLY A 198 -7.17 4.99 5.29
CA GLY A 198 -5.93 4.24 5.36
C GLY A 198 -5.64 3.42 4.11
N SER A 199 -4.40 3.45 3.66
CA SER A 199 -3.94 2.76 2.45
C SER A 199 -4.11 1.25 2.55
N GLY A 200 -4.67 0.64 1.50
CA GLY A 200 -4.93 -0.79 1.43
C GLY A 200 -6.28 -1.22 2.01
N SER A 201 -7.01 -0.34 2.72
CA SER A 201 -8.34 -0.67 3.24
C SER A 201 -9.36 -0.86 2.11
N GLY A 202 -10.36 -1.73 2.33
CA GLY A 202 -11.40 -2.01 1.34
C GLY A 202 -12.50 -0.98 1.36
N VAL A 203 -12.93 -0.57 0.17
CA VAL A 203 -14.09 0.28 -0.05
C VAL A 203 -15.25 -0.59 -0.50
N PHE A 204 -16.29 -0.65 0.30
CA PHE A 204 -17.48 -1.47 0.06
C PHE A 204 -18.69 -0.59 -0.26
N ARG A 205 -19.54 -1.09 -1.09
CA ARG A 205 -20.84 -0.48 -1.32
C ARG A 205 -21.78 -0.77 -0.14
N ALA A 206 -22.33 0.28 0.48
CA ALA A 206 -23.08 0.14 1.71
C ALA A 206 -24.36 -0.69 1.56
N ASP A 207 -25.09 -0.53 0.44
CA ASP A 207 -26.36 -1.20 0.16
C ASP A 207 -26.21 -2.68 -0.24
N ARG A 208 -25.07 -3.07 -0.82
CA ARG A 208 -24.84 -4.42 -1.37
C ARG A 208 -23.74 -5.20 -0.68
N LYS A 209 -23.01 -4.59 0.23
CA LYS A 209 -21.88 -5.16 0.95
C LYS A 209 -20.83 -5.83 0.02
N CYS A 210 -20.72 -5.36 -1.23
CA CYS A 210 -19.72 -5.86 -2.18
C CYS A 210 -18.53 -4.92 -2.23
N LEU A 211 -17.34 -5.45 -2.52
CA LEU A 211 -16.08 -4.70 -2.64
C LEU A 211 -16.09 -3.89 -3.93
N LEU A 212 -15.89 -2.58 -3.82
CA LEU A 212 -15.72 -1.64 -4.93
C LEU A 212 -14.25 -1.47 -5.32
N GLY A 213 -13.36 -1.50 -4.36
CA GLY A 213 -11.93 -1.26 -4.58
C GLY A 213 -11.12 -1.17 -3.31
N ILE A 214 -9.86 -0.77 -3.49
CA ILE A 214 -8.87 -0.65 -2.42
C ILE A 214 -8.36 0.78 -2.34
N MET A 215 -8.37 1.36 -1.14
CA MET A 215 -7.81 2.69 -0.89
C MET A 215 -6.35 2.75 -1.28
N SER A 216 -6.01 3.71 -2.15
CA SER A 216 -4.65 3.92 -2.60
C SER A 216 -4.05 5.18 -2.00
N ARG A 217 -4.58 6.35 -2.31
CA ARG A 217 -3.93 7.61 -1.94
C ARG A 217 -4.88 8.76 -1.69
N ARG A 218 -4.33 9.77 -1.04
CA ARG A 218 -4.99 11.07 -0.88
C ARG A 218 -4.77 11.92 -2.12
N VAL A 219 -5.82 12.64 -2.56
CA VAL A 219 -5.76 13.60 -3.66
C VAL A 219 -6.37 14.93 -3.23
N THR A 220 -5.83 16.04 -3.71
CA THR A 220 -6.33 17.38 -3.40
C THR A 220 -7.60 17.67 -4.18
N LYS A 221 -8.65 18.12 -3.49
CA LYS A 221 -9.89 18.65 -4.10
C LYS A 221 -9.70 20.12 -4.44
N TYR A 222 -10.39 20.58 -5.48
CA TYR A 222 -10.43 21.98 -5.89
C TYR A 222 -11.88 22.44 -6.01
N VAL A 223 -12.11 23.68 -5.62
CA VAL A 223 -13.38 24.38 -5.82
C VAL A 223 -13.13 25.64 -6.63
N ALA A 224 -14.10 25.99 -7.47
CA ALA A 224 -14.06 27.27 -8.18
C ALA A 224 -14.47 28.39 -7.22
N LYS A 225 -13.62 29.40 -7.07
CA LYS A 225 -13.91 30.64 -6.37
C LYS A 225 -13.94 31.81 -7.35
N ASN A 226 -14.89 32.70 -7.18
CA ASN A 226 -14.91 33.97 -7.92
C ASN A 226 -13.97 34.95 -7.20
N GLU A 227 -12.96 35.40 -7.88
CA GLU A 227 -12.01 36.40 -7.40
C GLU A 227 -12.05 37.59 -8.37
N GLY A 228 -12.92 38.57 -8.06
CA GLY A 228 -13.25 39.66 -8.97
C GLY A 228 -13.91 39.11 -10.26
N PRO A 229 -13.45 39.51 -11.45
CA PRO A 229 -13.98 39.03 -12.73
C PRO A 229 -13.50 37.61 -13.09
N PHE A 230 -12.59 37.02 -12.31
CA PHE A 230 -11.99 35.71 -12.62
C PHE A 230 -12.56 34.59 -11.78
N ARG A 231 -12.65 33.39 -12.41
CA ARG A 231 -13.00 32.15 -11.74
C ARG A 231 -11.74 31.32 -11.54
N VAL A 232 -11.25 31.23 -10.30
CA VAL A 232 -9.99 30.57 -9.95
C VAL A 232 -10.27 29.27 -9.21
N ALA A 233 -9.53 28.21 -9.55
CA ALA A 233 -9.57 26.93 -8.81
C ALA A 233 -8.70 27.04 -7.55
N ARG A 234 -9.31 26.90 -6.38
CA ARG A 234 -8.61 26.89 -5.08
C ARG A 234 -8.65 25.50 -4.43
N PRO A 235 -7.55 25.08 -3.78
CA PRO A 235 -7.56 23.87 -2.99
C PRO A 235 -8.66 23.91 -1.91
N ASN A 236 -9.42 22.84 -1.77
CA ASN A 236 -10.48 22.68 -0.76
C ASN A 236 -10.46 21.30 -0.13
N GLY A 237 -9.45 21.07 0.70
CA GLY A 237 -9.28 19.79 1.40
C GLY A 237 -8.83 18.64 0.49
N SER A 238 -9.06 17.43 0.95
CA SER A 238 -8.62 16.21 0.27
C SER A 238 -9.76 15.21 0.08
N ALA A 239 -9.55 14.30 -0.86
CA ALA A 239 -10.40 13.13 -1.13
C ALA A 239 -9.56 11.87 -1.06
N GLY A 240 -10.21 10.72 -0.85
CA GLY A 240 -9.59 9.41 -0.98
C GLY A 240 -9.76 8.88 -2.40
N TYR A 241 -8.67 8.52 -3.06
CA TYR A 241 -8.70 7.74 -4.30
C TYR A 241 -8.60 6.25 -3.97
N PHE A 242 -9.46 5.45 -4.56
CA PHE A 242 -9.38 4.00 -4.47
C PHE A 242 -9.23 3.38 -5.86
N VAL A 243 -8.44 2.31 -5.96
CA VAL A 243 -8.31 1.51 -7.17
C VAL A 243 -9.51 0.60 -7.27
N PRO A 244 -10.32 0.69 -8.35
CA PRO A 244 -11.55 -0.10 -8.47
C PRO A 244 -11.24 -1.59 -8.74
N VAL A 245 -12.13 -2.49 -8.28
CA VAL A 245 -11.98 -3.95 -8.52
C VAL A 245 -12.00 -4.32 -9.99
N SER A 246 -12.51 -3.47 -10.89
CA SER A 246 -12.41 -3.68 -12.34
C SER A 246 -10.96 -3.67 -12.84
N ALA A 247 -10.06 -2.96 -12.17
CA ALA A 247 -8.63 -3.03 -12.45
C ALA A 247 -8.04 -4.38 -12.03
N LEU A 248 -8.60 -5.01 -10.98
CA LEU A 248 -8.18 -6.34 -10.53
C LEU A 248 -8.51 -7.44 -11.55
N ALA A 249 -9.62 -7.34 -12.29
CA ALA A 249 -9.95 -8.31 -13.34
C ALA A 249 -8.85 -8.37 -14.41
N LYS A 250 -8.34 -7.22 -14.85
CA LYS A 250 -7.19 -7.13 -15.76
C LYS A 250 -5.91 -7.70 -15.13
N PHE A 251 -5.76 -7.48 -13.84
CA PHE A 251 -4.64 -7.96 -13.05
C PHE A 251 -4.60 -9.49 -12.93
N GLN A 252 -5.75 -10.15 -12.80
CA GLN A 252 -5.86 -11.61 -12.71
C GLN A 252 -5.66 -12.31 -14.06
N SER A 253 -6.11 -11.69 -15.16
CA SER A 253 -6.04 -12.27 -16.50
C SER A 253 -4.65 -12.22 -17.15
N SER A 254 -3.73 -11.39 -16.68
CA SER A 254 -2.33 -11.40 -17.12
C SER A 254 -1.59 -12.54 -16.40
N SER A 255 -1.54 -13.72 -17.03
CA SER A 255 -0.73 -14.86 -16.57
C SER A 255 0.76 -14.49 -16.49
N PRO A 256 1.51 -15.01 -15.51
CA PRO A 256 2.96 -14.76 -15.40
C PRO A 256 3.81 -15.51 -16.43
N ASP A 257 3.23 -16.16 -17.45
CA ASP A 257 3.91 -17.05 -18.39
C ASP A 257 4.39 -16.40 -19.68
N GLN A 258 4.85 -15.15 -19.66
CA GLN A 258 5.54 -14.56 -20.81
C GLN A 258 6.74 -13.67 -20.42
N ASP A 259 7.51 -14.05 -19.42
CA ASP A 259 8.92 -13.69 -19.40
C ASP A 259 9.72 -14.83 -20.04
N GLU A 260 9.62 -14.93 -21.37
CA GLU A 260 10.59 -15.66 -22.17
C GLU A 260 11.98 -15.09 -21.86
N HIS A 261 12.73 -15.85 -21.09
CA HIS A 261 14.18 -15.74 -21.10
C HIS A 261 14.65 -15.69 -22.56
N PRO A 262 15.36 -14.64 -23.01
CA PRO A 262 16.05 -14.73 -24.26
C PRO A 262 17.06 -15.87 -24.11
N SER A 263 16.71 -17.01 -24.70
CA SER A 263 17.64 -18.13 -24.88
C SER A 263 18.85 -17.58 -25.62
N SER A 264 19.95 -17.40 -24.87
CA SER A 264 21.27 -17.15 -25.44
C SER A 264 21.63 -18.31 -26.33
N GLY A 265 21.19 -18.24 -27.56
CA GLY A 265 21.60 -19.12 -28.65
C GLY A 265 23.10 -18.95 -28.86
N LEU A 266 23.87 -19.84 -28.24
CA LEU A 266 25.27 -20.06 -28.59
C LEU A 266 25.31 -20.49 -30.07
N ILE A 267 25.55 -19.52 -30.95
CA ILE A 267 25.88 -19.78 -32.36
C ILE A 267 27.30 -20.34 -32.34
N LEU A 268 27.40 -21.68 -32.38
CA LEU A 268 28.66 -22.35 -32.68
C LEU A 268 29.00 -22.08 -34.16
N PRO A 269 30.22 -21.63 -34.51
CA PRO A 269 30.61 -21.40 -35.86
C PRO A 269 30.64 -22.74 -36.63
N ARG A 270 29.90 -22.83 -37.71
CA ARG A 270 29.95 -23.92 -38.68
C ARG A 270 31.37 -24.02 -39.25
N ARG A 271 32.06 -25.11 -38.94
CA ARG A 271 33.32 -25.48 -39.54
C ARG A 271 33.10 -25.85 -41.03
N ASN A 272 33.49 -24.97 -41.94
CA ASN A 272 33.56 -25.28 -43.36
C ASN A 272 34.57 -26.44 -43.57
N ARG A 273 34.01 -27.55 -44.06
CA ARG A 273 34.79 -28.66 -44.59
C ARG A 273 34.68 -28.58 -46.11
N SER A 274 35.57 -27.86 -46.74
CA SER A 274 35.85 -27.94 -48.20
C SER A 274 37.33 -28.24 -48.38
N GLU A 275 37.53 -29.11 -49.32
CA GLU A 275 38.79 -29.51 -49.95
C GLU A 275 39.43 -30.80 -49.44
N GLN A 276 39.12 -31.82 -50.17
CA GLN A 276 40.10 -32.75 -50.81
C GLN A 276 39.35 -33.60 -51.86
N ASN A 277 39.49 -33.31 -53.08
CA ASN A 277 39.97 -33.94 -54.32
C ASN A 277 39.50 -33.22 -55.53
#